data_7366e23061f879119e56cd5bbbc63adc
#
_entry.id   7366e23061f879119e56cd5bbbc63adc
#
_cell.length_a   1.000
_cell.length_b   1.000
_cell.length_c   1.000
_cell.angle_alpha   90.00
_cell.angle_beta   90.00
_cell.angle_gamma   90.00
#
_symmetry.space_group_name_H-M   'P 1'
#
loop_
_entity.id
_entity.type
_entity.pdbx_description
1 polymer ?
#
loop_
_entity_poly.entity_id
_entity_poly.type
_entity_poly.pdbx_seq_one_letter_code
_entity_poly.pdbx_strand_id
1 'polypeptide(L)'
;GPYPSCFDNLTTEEKISENYRILKRNFDHLCNIIPILQPKSVLPFAGAYIVGGKNYYKNEYLGTTTWDECAEYLNENLNFNSKVFCLRENQTYDIQNKKQLEKYEKLDVNEMKKYIQSLKDKKYEYENDQMPDIYELKNNINLASTRLIDRVKRFNIELKSNVYLKIENEDIQIFKGKDTNRHLYCDL
;
A
#
# COMPACT_ATOMS: atom_id res chain seq x y z
N GLY A 1 -0.82 -0.19 0.87
CA GLY A 1 -1.96 -0.41 0.00
C GLY A 1 -2.18 0.77 -0.93
N PRO A 2 -3.03 0.66 -1.94
CA PRO A 2 -3.21 1.70 -2.97
C PRO A 2 -3.93 2.98 -2.49
N TYR A 3 -4.29 3.06 -1.22
CA TYR A 3 -4.80 4.29 -0.62
C TYR A 3 -3.71 5.40 -0.66
N PRO A 4 -4.00 6.66 -1.00
CA PRO A 4 -5.31 7.24 -1.30
C PRO A 4 -5.77 7.10 -2.76
N SER A 5 -5.01 6.44 -3.62
CA SER A 5 -5.26 6.36 -5.06
C SER A 5 -6.57 5.66 -5.43
N CYS A 6 -7.13 4.87 -4.52
CA CYS A 6 -8.38 4.13 -4.71
C CYS A 6 -9.64 4.90 -4.28
N PHE A 7 -9.50 6.13 -3.77
CA PHE A 7 -10.64 6.92 -3.31
C PHE A 7 -11.06 7.91 -4.38
N ASP A 8 -12.14 7.65 -5.08
CA ASP A 8 -12.63 8.49 -6.17
C ASP A 8 -13.29 9.79 -5.69
N ASN A 9 -13.69 9.82 -4.42
CA ASN A 9 -14.28 11.00 -3.78
C ASN A 9 -13.25 12.06 -3.33
N LEU A 10 -11.94 11.78 -3.47
CA LEU A 10 -10.88 12.74 -3.15
C LEU A 10 -10.39 13.43 -4.42
N THR A 11 -10.15 14.74 -4.35
CA THR A 11 -9.45 15.47 -5.41
C THR A 11 -7.98 15.05 -5.49
N THR A 12 -7.29 15.41 -6.57
CA THR A 12 -5.85 15.11 -6.73
C THR A 12 -5.03 15.75 -5.60
N GLU A 13 -5.32 16.99 -5.23
CA GLU A 13 -4.64 17.72 -4.15
C GLU A 13 -4.86 17.04 -2.80
N GLU A 14 -6.08 16.58 -2.53
CA GLU A 14 -6.39 15.84 -1.31
C GLU A 14 -5.66 14.49 -1.29
N LYS A 15 -5.58 13.78 -2.43
CA LYS A 15 -4.81 12.53 -2.54
C LYS A 15 -3.32 12.75 -2.28
N ILE A 16 -2.74 13.81 -2.81
CA ILE A 16 -1.34 14.19 -2.57
C ILE A 16 -1.12 14.51 -1.08
N SER A 17 -2.02 15.30 -0.48
CA SER A 17 -1.95 15.62 0.94
C SER A 17 -2.03 14.37 1.82
N GLU A 18 -2.96 13.48 1.53
CA GLU A 18 -3.10 12.20 2.23
C GLU A 18 -1.88 11.29 2.04
N ASN A 19 -1.27 11.29 0.86
CA ASN A 19 -0.03 10.58 0.60
C ASN A 19 1.08 11.03 1.56
N TYR A 20 1.32 12.33 1.68
CA TYR A 20 2.30 12.88 2.63
C TYR A 20 1.98 12.51 4.08
N ARG A 21 0.71 12.62 4.49
CA ARG A 21 0.26 12.25 5.83
C ARG A 21 0.54 10.77 6.15
N ILE A 22 0.28 9.89 5.19
CA ILE A 22 0.52 8.44 5.34
C ILE A 22 2.01 8.15 5.45
N LEU A 23 2.83 8.70 4.57
CA LEU A 23 4.27 8.51 4.58
C LEU A 23 4.87 8.98 5.90
N LYS A 24 4.52 10.19 6.33
CA LYS A 24 4.98 10.74 7.60
C LYS A 24 4.58 9.83 8.78
N ARG A 25 3.33 9.42 8.86
CA ARG A 25 2.85 8.50 9.90
C ARG A 25 3.63 7.18 9.92
N ASN A 26 3.91 6.62 8.75
CA ASN A 26 4.63 5.36 8.65
C ASN A 26 6.09 5.52 9.10
N PHE A 27 6.75 6.61 8.75
CA PHE A 27 8.10 6.92 9.17
C PHE A 27 8.18 7.19 10.68
N ASP A 28 7.26 7.99 11.23
CA ASP A 28 7.17 8.24 12.67
C ASP A 28 6.96 6.93 13.44
N HIS A 29 6.15 6.03 12.90
CA HIS A 29 5.93 4.71 13.47
C HIS A 29 7.22 3.87 13.51
N LEU A 30 8.03 3.90 12.45
CA LEU A 30 9.34 3.24 12.44
C LEU A 30 10.28 3.84 13.49
N CYS A 31 10.35 5.17 13.59
CA CYS A 31 11.13 5.87 14.59
C CYS A 31 10.73 5.50 16.03
N ASN A 32 9.46 5.17 16.27
CA ASN A 32 8.96 4.74 17.58
C ASN A 32 9.22 3.25 17.86
N ILE A 33 9.15 2.39 16.85
CA ILE A 33 9.35 0.93 17.04
C ILE A 33 10.83 0.56 17.13
N ILE A 34 11.70 1.18 16.35
CA ILE A 34 13.13 0.83 16.31
C ILE A 34 13.79 0.90 17.70
N PRO A 35 13.57 1.94 18.52
CA PRO A 35 14.11 1.98 19.89
C PRO A 35 13.59 0.87 20.81
N ILE A 36 12.36 0.39 20.58
CA ILE A 36 11.77 -0.71 21.35
C ILE A 36 12.44 -2.05 20.98
N LEU A 37 12.66 -2.28 19.70
CA LEU A 37 13.28 -3.50 19.17
C LEU A 37 14.81 -3.53 19.37
N GLN A 38 15.43 -2.38 19.52
CA GLN A 38 16.87 -2.19 19.68
C GLN A 38 17.73 -2.94 18.65
N PRO A 39 17.43 -2.87 17.36
CA PRO A 39 18.21 -3.55 16.34
C PRO A 39 19.57 -2.89 16.18
N LYS A 40 20.60 -3.67 15.90
CA LYS A 40 21.94 -3.15 15.57
C LYS A 40 22.00 -2.49 14.19
N SER A 41 21.14 -2.94 13.29
CA SER A 41 21.07 -2.45 11.92
C SER A 41 19.62 -2.45 11.43
N VAL A 42 19.27 -1.47 10.62
CA VAL A 42 17.96 -1.32 9.98
C VAL A 42 18.15 -1.24 8.48
N LEU A 43 17.45 -2.08 7.75
CA LEU A 43 17.42 -2.11 6.30
C LEU A 43 16.01 -1.82 5.81
N PRO A 44 15.68 -0.63 5.32
CA PRO A 44 14.46 -0.39 4.59
C PRO A 44 14.45 -1.19 3.29
N PHE A 45 13.40 -1.96 3.05
CA PHE A 45 13.25 -2.72 1.82
C PHE A 45 11.77 -3.00 1.53
N ALA A 46 11.46 -3.31 0.27
CA ALA A 46 10.11 -3.62 -0.20
C ALA A 46 9.10 -2.47 -0.03
N GLY A 47 7.84 -2.73 -0.34
CA GLY A 47 6.74 -1.77 -0.16
C GLY A 47 6.60 -0.72 -1.26
N ALA A 48 7.61 -0.50 -2.07
CA ALA A 48 7.51 0.36 -3.24
C ALA A 48 6.98 -0.44 -4.44
N TYR A 49 6.04 0.12 -5.16
CA TYR A 49 5.57 -0.40 -6.43
C TYR A 49 5.24 0.76 -7.37
N ILE A 50 5.23 0.46 -8.65
CA ILE A 50 4.96 1.43 -9.71
C ILE A 50 3.75 0.96 -10.50
N VAL A 51 2.84 1.88 -10.78
CA VAL A 51 1.65 1.64 -11.60
C VAL A 51 1.96 2.07 -13.03
N GLY A 52 1.68 1.20 -13.98
CA GLY A 52 1.81 1.51 -15.40
C GLY A 52 0.47 1.55 -16.13
N GLY A 53 0.53 1.71 -17.46
CA GLY A 53 -0.63 1.80 -18.33
C GLY A 53 -1.49 3.02 -18.04
N LYS A 54 -2.78 2.93 -18.29
CA LYS A 54 -3.74 4.04 -18.12
C LYS A 54 -3.77 4.65 -16.73
N ASN A 55 -3.29 3.93 -15.73
CA ASN A 55 -3.27 4.35 -14.32
C ASN A 55 -1.91 4.92 -13.87
N TYR A 56 -0.93 5.12 -14.77
CA TYR A 56 0.43 5.56 -14.43
C TYR A 56 0.47 6.86 -13.61
N TYR A 57 -0.47 7.77 -13.80
CA TYR A 57 -0.59 9.04 -13.07
C TYR A 57 -0.81 8.86 -11.56
N LYS A 58 -1.32 7.69 -11.14
CA LYS A 58 -1.53 7.37 -9.71
C LYS A 58 -0.21 7.26 -8.92
N ASN A 59 0.94 7.17 -9.60
CA ASN A 59 2.24 7.13 -8.93
C ASN A 59 2.53 8.38 -8.07
N GLU A 60 1.86 9.50 -8.33
CA GLU A 60 2.02 10.74 -7.57
C GLU A 60 1.47 10.64 -6.13
N TYR A 61 0.57 9.68 -5.86
CA TYR A 61 -0.13 9.55 -4.58
C TYR A 61 -0.40 8.10 -4.16
N LEU A 62 0.56 7.21 -4.38
CA LEU A 62 0.42 5.79 -4.00
C LEU A 62 0.56 5.51 -2.51
N GLY A 63 1.03 6.44 -1.70
CA GLY A 63 1.36 6.20 -0.29
C GLY A 63 2.58 5.29 -0.11
N THR A 64 3.46 5.23 -1.11
CA THR A 64 4.71 4.48 -1.11
C THR A 64 5.90 5.42 -1.27
N THR A 65 7.04 4.99 -0.78
CA THR A 65 8.29 5.73 -0.83
C THR A 65 9.42 4.82 -1.28
N THR A 66 10.53 5.40 -1.69
CA THR A 66 11.76 4.65 -1.93
C THR A 66 12.41 4.25 -0.61
N TRP A 67 13.24 3.21 -0.65
CA TRP A 67 14.04 2.84 0.53
C TRP A 67 15.09 3.90 0.87
N ASP A 68 15.56 4.68 -0.12
CA ASP A 68 16.46 5.81 0.11
C ASP A 68 15.80 6.90 0.95
N GLU A 69 14.59 7.34 0.58
CA GLU A 69 13.83 8.35 1.34
C GLU A 69 13.54 7.86 2.76
N CYS A 70 13.20 6.57 2.91
CA CYS A 70 12.99 5.98 4.23
C CYS A 70 14.28 5.99 5.06
N ALA A 71 15.42 5.62 4.46
CA ALA A 71 16.71 5.61 5.15
C ALA A 71 17.16 7.03 5.53
N GLU A 72 16.95 8.00 4.66
CA GLU A 72 17.24 9.42 4.94
C GLU A 72 16.40 9.90 6.13
N TYR A 73 15.09 9.67 6.09
CA TYR A 73 14.22 10.05 7.19
C TYR A 73 14.64 9.43 8.52
N LEU A 74 14.96 8.13 8.52
CA LEU A 74 15.42 7.45 9.73
C LEU A 74 16.77 8.00 10.22
N ASN A 75 17.73 8.27 9.34
CA ASN A 75 19.03 8.85 9.72
C ASN A 75 18.88 10.25 10.35
N GLU A 76 17.89 11.03 9.92
CA GLU A 76 17.64 12.37 10.43
C GLU A 76 16.82 12.40 11.73
N ASN A 77 15.87 11.47 11.87
CA ASN A 77 14.84 11.55 12.92
C ASN A 77 14.90 10.44 13.96
N LEU A 78 15.66 9.35 13.71
CA LEU A 78 15.75 8.23 14.64
C LEU A 78 16.63 8.59 15.84
N ASN A 79 16.01 8.69 17.01
CA ASN A 79 16.73 8.89 18.26
C ASN A 79 17.17 7.56 18.87
N PHE A 80 17.97 6.80 18.13
CA PHE A 80 18.53 5.52 18.56
C PHE A 80 19.77 5.16 17.74
N ASN A 81 20.78 4.56 18.38
CA ASN A 81 22.04 4.21 17.72
C ASN A 81 21.93 2.89 16.94
N SER A 82 21.24 2.94 15.81
CA SER A 82 21.19 1.85 14.83
C SER A 82 21.84 2.29 13.53
N LYS A 83 22.55 1.36 12.87
CA LYS A 83 23.05 1.62 11.53
C LYS A 83 21.90 1.46 10.52
N VAL A 84 21.47 2.55 9.90
CA VAL A 84 20.52 2.51 8.79
C VAL A 84 21.29 2.44 7.48
N PHE A 85 20.93 1.50 6.60
CA PHE A 85 21.58 1.33 5.31
C PHE A 85 20.60 0.75 4.28
N CYS A 86 20.93 0.92 3.00
CA CYS A 86 20.16 0.33 1.88
C CYS A 86 21.02 -0.65 1.10
N LEU A 87 20.36 -1.58 0.43
CA LEU A 87 20.97 -2.52 -0.50
C LEU A 87 20.26 -2.43 -1.85
N ARG A 88 21.04 -2.55 -2.92
CA ARG A 88 20.56 -2.80 -4.27
C ARG A 88 20.46 -4.29 -4.54
N GLU A 89 19.81 -4.62 -5.63
CA GLU A 89 19.85 -5.97 -6.19
C GLU A 89 21.29 -6.48 -6.31
N ASN A 90 21.50 -7.74 -5.93
CA ASN A 90 22.79 -8.43 -5.92
C ASN A 90 23.86 -7.86 -4.96
N GLN A 91 23.50 -6.94 -4.07
CA GLN A 91 24.40 -6.47 -3.02
C GLN A 91 24.27 -7.30 -1.75
N THR A 92 25.37 -7.40 -1.02
CA THR A 92 25.50 -8.26 0.15
C THR A 92 25.81 -7.46 1.41
N TYR A 93 25.15 -7.82 2.51
CA TYR A 93 25.47 -7.33 3.85
C TYR A 93 25.99 -8.45 4.73
N ASP A 94 27.23 -8.31 5.19
CA ASP A 94 27.83 -9.21 6.16
C ASP A 94 27.29 -8.88 7.56
N ILE A 95 26.42 -9.74 8.08
CA ILE A 95 25.78 -9.58 9.38
C ILE A 95 26.79 -9.68 10.53
N GLN A 96 27.80 -10.54 10.41
CA GLN A 96 28.80 -10.77 11.44
C GLN A 96 29.71 -9.54 11.60
N ASN A 97 30.24 -9.06 10.48
CA ASN A 97 31.13 -7.90 10.46
C ASN A 97 30.39 -6.57 10.36
N LYS A 98 29.05 -6.59 10.24
CA LYS A 98 28.17 -5.41 10.08
C LYS A 98 28.62 -4.50 8.93
N LYS A 99 29.02 -5.09 7.84
CA LYS A 99 29.61 -4.39 6.70
C LYS A 99 28.86 -4.70 5.41
N GLN A 100 28.58 -3.66 4.66
CA GLN A 100 28.15 -3.75 3.28
C GLN A 100 29.40 -4.07 2.41
N LEU A 101 29.32 -5.09 1.57
CA LEU A 101 30.47 -5.52 0.79
C LEU A 101 30.66 -4.68 -0.44
N GLU A 102 29.57 -4.23 -1.06
CA GLU A 102 29.60 -3.40 -2.24
C GLU A 102 29.22 -1.94 -1.89
N LYS A 103 29.69 -1.00 -2.69
CA LYS A 103 29.32 0.40 -2.56
C LYS A 103 27.85 0.56 -2.94
N TYR A 104 27.06 1.14 -2.05
CA TYR A 104 25.68 1.49 -2.34
C TYR A 104 25.60 2.76 -3.21
N GLU A 105 24.76 2.71 -4.24
CA GLU A 105 24.44 3.86 -5.07
C GLU A 105 22.94 4.15 -4.94
N LYS A 106 22.60 5.39 -4.60
CA LYS A 106 21.22 5.82 -4.47
C LYS A 106 20.44 5.66 -5.78
N LEU A 107 19.13 5.55 -5.67
CA LEU A 107 18.24 5.62 -6.83
C LEU A 107 18.39 6.98 -7.52
N ASP A 108 18.60 6.97 -8.81
CA ASP A 108 18.48 8.19 -9.61
C ASP A 108 16.99 8.52 -9.81
N VAL A 109 16.56 9.59 -9.15
CA VAL A 109 15.16 10.05 -9.22
C VAL A 109 14.73 10.38 -10.65
N ASN A 110 15.64 10.88 -11.48
CA ASN A 110 15.34 11.24 -12.86
C ASN A 110 15.18 9.98 -13.73
N GLU A 111 16.04 8.97 -13.51
CA GLU A 111 15.90 7.68 -14.18
C GLU A 111 14.59 6.99 -13.76
N MET A 112 14.25 7.02 -12.48
CA MET A 112 12.98 6.48 -11.98
C MET A 112 11.78 7.20 -12.62
N LYS A 113 11.80 8.53 -12.71
CA LYS A 113 10.74 9.30 -13.38
C LYS A 113 10.63 8.94 -14.87
N LYS A 114 11.75 8.82 -15.57
CA LYS A 114 11.77 8.38 -16.97
C LYS A 114 11.19 6.97 -17.13
N TYR A 115 11.54 6.06 -16.22
CA TYR A 115 11.00 4.70 -16.23
C TYR A 115 9.48 4.71 -15.99
N ILE A 116 8.97 5.45 -15.01
CA ILE A 116 7.54 5.60 -14.75
C ILE A 116 6.84 6.15 -16.01
N GLN A 117 7.40 7.17 -16.62
CA GLN A 117 6.86 7.77 -17.83
C GLN A 117 6.83 6.77 -19.02
N SER A 118 7.83 5.90 -19.13
CA SER A 118 7.87 4.88 -20.17
C SER A 118 6.77 3.81 -20.03
N LEU A 119 6.22 3.67 -18.83
CA LEU A 119 5.13 2.73 -18.56
C LEU A 119 3.74 3.29 -18.91
N LYS A 120 3.63 4.56 -19.29
CA LYS A 120 2.37 5.23 -19.57
C LYS A 120 1.53 4.48 -20.62
N ASP A 121 2.17 4.10 -21.72
CA ASP A 121 1.51 3.49 -22.87
C ASP A 121 1.58 1.96 -22.85
N LYS A 122 2.04 1.38 -21.74
CA LYS A 122 2.11 -0.08 -21.57
C LYS A 122 0.70 -0.64 -21.47
N LYS A 123 0.39 -1.58 -22.36
CA LYS A 123 -0.85 -2.36 -22.29
C LYS A 123 -0.60 -3.64 -21.50
N TYR A 124 -1.56 -3.99 -20.67
CA TYR A 124 -1.54 -5.21 -19.89
C TYR A 124 -2.60 -6.19 -20.40
N GLU A 125 -2.34 -7.48 -20.27
CA GLU A 125 -3.23 -8.55 -20.75
C GLU A 125 -4.63 -8.41 -20.20
N TYR A 126 -4.77 -8.09 -18.91
CA TYR A 126 -6.06 -7.90 -18.24
C TYR A 126 -6.92 -6.75 -18.82
N GLU A 127 -6.32 -5.83 -19.60
CA GLU A 127 -7.08 -4.75 -20.25
C GLU A 127 -7.98 -5.26 -21.39
N ASN A 128 -7.72 -6.49 -21.85
CA ASN A 128 -8.53 -7.19 -22.83
C ASN A 128 -9.55 -8.13 -22.19
N ASP A 129 -9.53 -8.28 -20.88
CA ASP A 129 -10.48 -9.12 -20.17
C ASP A 129 -11.89 -8.54 -20.33
N GLN A 130 -12.83 -9.40 -20.62
CA GLN A 130 -14.23 -9.00 -20.64
C GLN A 130 -14.71 -8.75 -19.22
N MET A 131 -15.57 -7.75 -19.06
CA MET A 131 -16.25 -7.58 -17.77
C MET A 131 -16.99 -8.85 -17.43
N PRO A 132 -16.88 -9.35 -16.17
CA PRO A 132 -17.58 -10.54 -15.75
C PRO A 132 -19.10 -10.34 -15.90
N ASP A 133 -19.81 -11.43 -16.23
CA ASP A 133 -21.26 -11.43 -16.21
C ASP A 133 -21.76 -11.04 -14.80
N ILE A 134 -22.85 -10.27 -14.76
CA ILE A 134 -23.45 -9.82 -13.50
C ILE A 134 -23.84 -11.01 -12.59
N TYR A 135 -24.22 -12.14 -13.14
CA TYR A 135 -24.50 -13.35 -12.38
C TYR A 135 -23.25 -13.95 -11.75
N GLU A 136 -22.17 -14.03 -12.50
CA GLU A 136 -20.87 -14.48 -11.99
C GLU A 136 -20.36 -13.54 -10.91
N LEU A 137 -20.49 -12.24 -11.12
CA LEU A 137 -20.12 -11.23 -10.12
C LEU A 137 -20.94 -11.39 -8.83
N LYS A 138 -22.27 -11.54 -8.91
CA LYS A 138 -23.16 -11.78 -7.77
C LYS A 138 -22.80 -13.08 -7.03
N ASN A 139 -22.46 -14.14 -7.74
CA ASN A 139 -21.99 -15.38 -7.13
C ASN A 139 -20.68 -15.20 -6.36
N ASN A 140 -19.71 -14.51 -6.94
CA ASN A 140 -18.44 -14.22 -6.29
C ASN A 140 -18.61 -13.34 -5.04
N ILE A 141 -19.52 -12.38 -5.09
CA ILE A 141 -19.88 -11.53 -3.93
C ILE A 141 -20.52 -12.38 -2.83
N ASN A 142 -21.42 -13.29 -3.15
CA ASN A 142 -22.02 -14.19 -2.16
C ASN A 142 -20.97 -15.11 -1.51
N LEU A 143 -20.02 -15.62 -2.28
CA LEU A 143 -18.88 -16.40 -1.75
C LEU A 143 -17.99 -15.55 -0.84
N ALA A 144 -17.71 -14.30 -1.23
CA ALA A 144 -16.95 -13.37 -0.41
C ALA A 144 -17.68 -13.03 0.89
N SER A 145 -19.00 -12.80 0.85
CA SER A 145 -19.85 -12.58 2.01
C SER A 145 -19.78 -13.78 2.98
N THR A 146 -19.93 -15.00 2.47
CA THR A 146 -19.81 -16.21 3.29
C THR A 146 -18.44 -16.30 3.97
N ARG A 147 -17.36 -16.07 3.23
CA ARG A 147 -15.99 -16.06 3.79
C ARG A 147 -15.79 -14.97 4.84
N LEU A 148 -16.39 -13.79 4.65
CA LEU A 148 -16.34 -12.70 5.63
C LEU A 148 -17.05 -13.12 6.93
N ILE A 149 -18.25 -13.67 6.82
CA ILE A 149 -19.03 -14.16 7.98
C ILE A 149 -18.25 -15.22 8.74
N ASP A 150 -17.65 -16.17 8.05
CA ASP A 150 -16.84 -17.24 8.68
C ASP A 150 -15.61 -16.67 9.41
N ARG A 151 -14.94 -15.70 8.81
CA ARG A 151 -13.79 -15.01 9.46
C ARG A 151 -14.23 -14.24 10.71
N VAL A 152 -15.32 -13.48 10.61
CA VAL A 152 -15.88 -12.72 11.75
C VAL A 152 -16.19 -13.67 12.89
N LYS A 153 -16.84 -14.83 12.62
CA LYS A 153 -17.13 -15.87 13.64
C LYS A 153 -15.85 -16.48 14.19
N ARG A 154 -14.94 -16.92 13.32
CA ARG A 154 -13.69 -17.60 13.71
C ARG A 154 -12.80 -16.76 14.62
N PHE A 155 -12.71 -15.46 14.35
CA PHE A 155 -11.86 -14.55 15.12
C PHE A 155 -12.64 -13.79 16.21
N ASN A 156 -13.91 -14.11 16.41
CA ASN A 156 -14.79 -13.44 17.37
C ASN A 156 -14.78 -11.90 17.22
N ILE A 157 -14.81 -11.45 15.97
CA ILE A 157 -14.78 -10.01 15.65
C ILE A 157 -16.20 -9.46 15.74
N GLU A 158 -16.38 -8.36 16.47
CA GLU A 158 -17.65 -7.67 16.51
C GLU A 158 -17.70 -6.59 15.42
N LEU A 159 -18.38 -6.88 14.30
CA LEU A 159 -18.69 -5.88 13.29
C LEU A 159 -20.03 -5.20 13.64
N LYS A 160 -19.95 -3.91 13.94
CA LYS A 160 -21.14 -3.11 14.30
C LYS A 160 -21.89 -2.63 13.08
N SER A 161 -21.18 -2.26 12.01
CA SER A 161 -21.76 -1.67 10.80
C SER A 161 -22.24 -2.73 9.82
N ASN A 162 -23.33 -2.42 9.11
CA ASN A 162 -23.66 -3.15 7.87
C ASN A 162 -22.61 -2.82 6.81
N VAL A 163 -22.25 -3.80 6.00
CA VAL A 163 -21.30 -3.62 4.91
C VAL A 163 -21.99 -3.85 3.58
N TYR A 164 -21.91 -2.89 2.72
CA TYR A 164 -22.47 -2.92 1.37
C TYR A 164 -21.38 -2.80 0.33
N LEU A 165 -21.57 -3.50 -0.77
CA LEU A 165 -20.80 -3.34 -1.98
C LEU A 165 -21.66 -2.58 -2.98
N LYS A 166 -21.14 -1.45 -3.46
CA LYS A 166 -21.84 -0.66 -4.46
C LYS A 166 -21.33 -1.03 -5.85
N ILE A 167 -22.26 -1.47 -6.70
CA ILE A 167 -21.96 -1.82 -8.09
C ILE A 167 -22.92 -1.03 -8.96
N GLU A 168 -22.40 -0.08 -9.71
CA GLU A 168 -23.21 0.84 -10.51
C GLU A 168 -24.29 1.53 -9.66
N ASN A 169 -25.55 1.15 -9.82
CA ASN A 169 -26.69 1.71 -9.11
C ASN A 169 -27.29 0.75 -8.06
N GLU A 170 -26.64 -0.37 -7.78
CA GLU A 170 -27.12 -1.38 -6.81
C GLU A 170 -26.22 -1.43 -5.57
N ASP A 171 -26.84 -1.40 -4.40
CA ASP A 171 -26.20 -1.64 -3.12
C ASP A 171 -26.42 -3.10 -2.69
N ILE A 172 -25.40 -3.92 -2.73
CA ILE A 172 -25.45 -5.33 -2.34
C ILE A 172 -24.95 -5.47 -0.91
N GLN A 173 -25.82 -5.84 0.02
CA GLN A 173 -25.41 -6.09 1.40
C GLN A 173 -24.60 -7.37 1.50
N ILE A 174 -23.33 -7.26 1.89
CA ILE A 174 -22.40 -8.37 2.05
C ILE A 174 -22.24 -8.81 3.51
N PHE A 175 -22.60 -7.94 4.47
CA PHE A 175 -22.59 -8.28 5.88
C PHE A 175 -23.64 -7.46 6.64
N LYS A 176 -24.37 -8.11 7.56
CA LYS A 176 -25.30 -7.44 8.47
C LYS A 176 -24.65 -7.25 9.84
N GLY A 177 -24.39 -6.01 10.20
CA GLY A 177 -23.85 -5.63 11.50
C GLY A 177 -24.89 -5.62 12.61
N LYS A 178 -24.44 -5.40 13.85
CA LYS A 178 -25.33 -5.28 15.01
C LYS A 178 -26.08 -3.95 15.06
N ASP A 179 -25.47 -2.88 14.58
CA ASP A 179 -26.05 -1.55 14.52
C ASP A 179 -26.62 -1.30 13.12
N THR A 180 -27.92 -1.35 12.99
CA THR A 180 -28.63 -1.20 11.72
C THR A 180 -28.53 0.21 11.13
N ASN A 181 -28.13 1.21 11.93
CA ASN A 181 -27.99 2.59 11.49
C ASN A 181 -26.58 2.95 10.97
N ARG A 182 -25.63 2.01 11.07
CA ARG A 182 -24.27 2.17 10.56
C ARG A 182 -24.07 1.41 9.28
N HIS A 183 -23.64 2.14 8.24
CA HIS A 183 -23.40 1.58 6.92
C HIS A 183 -21.96 1.88 6.50
N LEU A 184 -21.27 0.87 5.95
CA LEU A 184 -19.99 0.99 5.25
C LEU A 184 -20.23 0.63 3.80
N TYR A 185 -19.88 1.51 2.89
CA TYR A 185 -19.96 1.28 1.46
C TYR A 185 -18.56 1.07 0.90
N CYS A 186 -18.42 0.05 0.06
CA CYS A 186 -17.22 -0.20 -0.71
C CYS A 186 -17.61 -0.13 -2.18
N ASP A 187 -17.05 0.80 -2.91
CA ASP A 187 -17.24 0.91 -4.36
C ASP A 187 -16.30 -0.10 -5.05
N LEU A 188 -16.78 -0.72 -6.13
CA LEU A 188 -16.02 -1.60 -7.01
C LEU A 188 -15.57 -0.90 -8.28
#